data_9bca52df26da72b1f42a9b5c5190bb3a
#
_entry.id   9bca52df26da72b1f42a9b5c5190bb3a
#
_cell.length_a   1.000
_cell.length_b   1.000
_cell.length_c   1.000
_cell.angle_alpha   90.00
_cell.angle_beta   90.00
_cell.angle_gamma   90.00
#
_symmetry.space_group_name_H-M   'P 1'
#
loop_
_entity.id
_entity.type
_entity.pdbx_description
1 polymer ?
#
loop_
_entity_poly.entity_id
_entity_poly.type
_entity_poly.pdbx_seq_one_letter_code
_entity_poly.pdbx_strand_id
1 'polypeptide(L)'
;EVPYAGTQCDSLVATLNLTVLPAPQNITELATICEGDSVEWNGATYSQPGLYTITLQDANGCDYQSTLELVVLTQGQDTVLDKTICYGETYSWYGVTYSTSGTYTDSLDACGATMTLNLTVLPQVQPSVENVTICHGESYTWNGTTYRSSVSTTATLPDVNGCDSVATLNLTVLPAPIILETNETICHGDTYTWIDGVTYQHSVSGLVYEVPYAGTQCDSLVATLNLTV
;
A
#
# COMPACT_ATOMS: atom_id res chain seq x y z
N GLU A 1 -22.88 -23.62 -1.63
CA GLU A 1 -24.17 -24.03 -2.17
C GLU A 1 -24.34 -25.55 -1.97
N VAL A 2 -25.49 -25.98 -1.45
CA VAL A 2 -25.78 -27.38 -1.23
C VAL A 2 -26.99 -27.72 -2.07
N PRO A 3 -26.87 -28.60 -3.08
CA PRO A 3 -27.97 -28.91 -3.98
C PRO A 3 -29.07 -29.71 -3.26
N TYR A 4 -30.32 -29.46 -3.62
CA TYR A 4 -31.46 -30.22 -3.14
C TYR A 4 -31.47 -31.60 -3.81
N ALA A 5 -31.64 -32.67 -3.00
CA ALA A 5 -31.56 -34.03 -3.49
C ALA A 5 -32.53 -34.26 -4.69
N GLY A 6 -32.00 -34.56 -5.87
CA GLY A 6 -32.75 -34.88 -7.08
C GLY A 6 -33.22 -33.72 -7.95
N THR A 7 -32.76 -32.49 -7.68
CA THR A 7 -33.01 -31.30 -8.51
C THR A 7 -31.73 -30.55 -8.80
N GLN A 8 -31.72 -29.71 -9.84
CA GLN A 8 -30.62 -28.76 -10.10
C GLN A 8 -30.80 -27.42 -9.35
N CYS A 9 -31.73 -27.37 -8.40
CA CYS A 9 -31.98 -26.15 -7.60
C CYS A 9 -31.25 -26.27 -6.27
N ASP A 10 -30.55 -25.22 -5.87
CA ASP A 10 -29.87 -25.14 -4.58
C ASP A 10 -30.90 -25.09 -3.45
N SER A 11 -30.74 -25.97 -2.45
CA SER A 11 -31.58 -25.99 -1.25
C SER A 11 -31.10 -25.06 -0.15
N LEU A 12 -29.86 -24.61 -0.26
CA LEU A 12 -29.24 -23.69 0.71
C LEU A 12 -28.29 -22.77 -0.03
N VAL A 13 -28.53 -21.48 0.11
CA VAL A 13 -27.57 -20.43 -0.24
C VAL A 13 -27.05 -19.84 1.06
N ALA A 14 -25.76 -20.05 1.33
CA ALA A 14 -25.09 -19.43 2.46
C ALA A 14 -24.26 -18.23 1.97
N THR A 15 -24.50 -17.09 2.54
CA THR A 15 -23.72 -15.87 2.27
C THR A 15 -22.81 -15.63 3.46
N LEU A 16 -21.52 -15.56 3.21
CA LEU A 16 -20.53 -15.14 4.18
C LEU A 16 -20.29 -13.62 4.03
N ASN A 17 -20.59 -12.88 5.08
CA ASN A 17 -20.18 -11.48 5.20
C ASN A 17 -18.94 -11.46 6.08
N LEU A 18 -17.80 -11.24 5.46
CA LEU A 18 -16.51 -11.14 6.17
C LEU A 18 -16.13 -9.65 6.31
N THR A 19 -15.94 -9.22 7.55
CA THR A 19 -15.37 -7.90 7.83
C THR A 19 -13.94 -8.11 8.37
N VAL A 20 -12.97 -7.52 7.69
CA VAL A 20 -11.58 -7.50 8.15
C VAL A 20 -11.38 -6.22 8.94
N LEU A 21 -11.06 -6.37 10.21
CA LEU A 21 -10.74 -5.24 11.09
C LEU A 21 -9.30 -4.78 10.83
N PRO A 22 -9.01 -3.48 11.02
CA PRO A 22 -7.62 -3.00 10.98
C PRO A 22 -6.80 -3.72 12.05
N ALA A 23 -5.53 -3.99 11.75
CA ALA A 23 -4.62 -4.58 12.72
C ALA A 23 -4.45 -3.66 13.93
N PRO A 24 -4.51 -4.18 15.16
CA PRO A 24 -4.21 -3.39 16.33
C PRO A 24 -2.73 -2.96 16.31
N GLN A 25 -2.45 -1.80 16.90
CA GLN A 25 -1.08 -1.29 16.97
C GLN A 25 -0.29 -1.98 18.08
N ASN A 26 0.99 -2.25 17.79
CA ASN A 26 1.93 -2.74 18.79
C ASN A 26 2.21 -1.64 19.83
N ILE A 27 2.39 -2.05 21.07
CA ILE A 27 2.66 -1.17 22.21
C ILE A 27 4.07 -1.42 22.70
N THR A 28 4.83 -0.37 22.95
CA THR A 28 6.13 -0.45 23.62
C THR A 28 6.11 0.42 24.88
N GLU A 29 6.43 -0.20 26.01
CA GLU A 29 6.58 0.46 27.32
C GLU A 29 8.05 0.45 27.71
N LEU A 30 8.54 1.56 28.25
CA LEU A 30 9.85 1.63 28.88
C LEU A 30 9.69 1.58 30.39
N ALA A 31 10.44 0.69 31.03
CA ALA A 31 10.65 0.70 32.47
C ALA A 31 12.14 0.83 32.78
N THR A 32 12.44 1.58 33.83
CA THR A 32 13.81 1.71 34.34
C THR A 32 13.79 1.39 35.82
N ILE A 33 14.71 0.55 36.23
CA ILE A 33 14.91 0.12 37.64
C ILE A 33 16.37 0.30 38.01
N CYS A 34 16.65 0.31 39.31
CA CYS A 34 17.99 0.25 39.81
C CYS A 34 18.50 -1.18 39.90
N GLU A 35 19.80 -1.35 39.87
CA GLU A 35 20.44 -2.65 40.15
C GLU A 35 19.97 -3.20 41.49
N GLY A 36 19.41 -4.40 41.45
CA GLY A 36 18.83 -5.06 42.65
C GLY A 36 17.29 -4.94 42.74
N ASP A 37 16.68 -4.01 41.95
CA ASP A 37 15.24 -3.88 41.91
C ASP A 37 14.61 -4.78 40.81
N SER A 38 13.29 -4.82 40.79
CA SER A 38 12.52 -5.55 39.81
C SER A 38 11.24 -4.81 39.45
N VAL A 39 10.73 -5.04 38.23
CA VAL A 39 9.44 -4.53 37.77
C VAL A 39 8.51 -5.69 37.46
N GLU A 40 7.25 -5.55 37.84
CA GLU A 40 6.20 -6.48 37.45
C GLU A 40 5.52 -5.98 36.16
N TRP A 41 5.49 -6.86 35.15
CA TRP A 41 4.85 -6.54 33.86
C TRP A 41 4.13 -7.77 33.34
N ASN A 42 2.84 -7.61 33.01
CA ASN A 42 1.95 -8.68 32.56
C ASN A 42 2.00 -9.94 33.41
N GLY A 43 2.06 -9.77 34.74
CA GLY A 43 2.05 -10.88 35.73
C GLY A 43 3.37 -11.61 35.87
N ALA A 44 4.45 -11.15 35.28
CA ALA A 44 5.81 -11.66 35.42
C ALA A 44 6.74 -10.57 35.98
N THR A 45 7.76 -10.96 36.75
CA THR A 45 8.73 -10.07 37.38
C THR A 45 10.03 -10.10 36.58
N TYR A 46 10.54 -8.92 36.22
CA TYR A 46 11.75 -8.71 35.44
C TYR A 46 12.76 -7.90 36.24
N SER A 47 14.03 -8.30 36.21
CA SER A 47 15.13 -7.62 36.92
C SER A 47 16.40 -7.48 36.05
N GLN A 48 16.39 -7.96 34.82
CA GLN A 48 17.52 -7.88 33.91
C GLN A 48 17.18 -6.93 32.75
N PRO A 49 18.14 -6.13 32.26
CA PRO A 49 17.90 -5.26 31.12
C PRO A 49 17.59 -6.08 29.86
N GLY A 50 16.65 -5.60 29.03
CA GLY A 50 16.29 -6.30 27.80
C GLY A 50 14.95 -5.88 27.22
N LEU A 51 14.63 -6.50 26.08
CA LEU A 51 13.33 -6.38 25.40
C LEU A 51 12.53 -7.65 25.67
N TYR A 52 11.39 -7.50 26.33
CA TYR A 52 10.48 -8.59 26.64
C TYR A 52 9.17 -8.38 25.87
N THR A 53 8.87 -9.29 24.95
CA THR A 53 7.70 -9.17 24.08
C THR A 53 6.72 -10.30 24.34
N ILE A 54 5.44 -9.95 24.44
CA ILE A 54 4.33 -10.91 24.51
C ILE A 54 3.29 -10.56 23.45
N THR A 55 2.53 -11.56 23.05
CA THR A 55 1.37 -11.37 22.17
C THR A 55 0.11 -11.29 23.02
N LEU A 56 -0.65 -10.24 22.84
CA LEU A 56 -1.95 -9.99 23.48
C LEU A 56 -3.03 -9.92 22.40
N GLN A 57 -4.29 -10.00 22.84
CA GLN A 57 -5.44 -9.82 21.96
C GLN A 57 -6.21 -8.57 22.36
N ASP A 58 -6.64 -7.83 21.35
CA ASP A 58 -7.55 -6.69 21.55
C ASP A 58 -8.97 -7.16 21.89
N ALA A 59 -9.88 -6.22 22.10
CA ALA A 59 -11.28 -6.51 22.42
C ALA A 59 -12.02 -7.27 21.30
N ASN A 60 -11.47 -7.29 20.08
CA ASN A 60 -12.01 -7.99 18.92
C ASN A 60 -11.35 -9.37 18.69
N GLY A 61 -10.38 -9.75 19.52
CA GLY A 61 -9.63 -10.98 19.40
C GLY A 61 -8.48 -10.92 18.40
N CYS A 62 -8.09 -9.73 17.93
CA CYS A 62 -6.96 -9.54 17.02
C CYS A 62 -5.66 -9.46 17.83
N ASP A 63 -4.65 -10.21 17.39
CA ASP A 63 -3.35 -10.27 18.07
C ASP A 63 -2.54 -8.98 17.84
N TYR A 64 -1.87 -8.51 18.89
CA TYR A 64 -0.87 -7.45 18.84
C TYR A 64 0.28 -7.75 19.77
N GLN A 65 1.43 -7.12 19.54
CA GLN A 65 2.59 -7.27 20.40
C GLN A 65 2.64 -6.15 21.43
N SER A 66 2.84 -6.54 22.69
CA SER A 66 3.22 -5.63 23.77
C SER A 66 4.67 -5.92 24.14
N THR A 67 5.51 -4.90 24.13
CA THR A 67 6.95 -5.00 24.42
C THR A 67 7.30 -4.13 25.61
N LEU A 68 7.96 -4.72 26.58
CA LEU A 68 8.63 -4.00 27.66
C LEU A 68 10.10 -3.82 27.30
N GLU A 69 10.55 -2.58 27.25
CA GLU A 69 11.97 -2.22 27.18
C GLU A 69 12.45 -1.91 28.60
N LEU A 70 13.18 -2.86 29.22
CA LEU A 70 13.67 -2.71 30.59
C LEU A 70 15.11 -2.23 30.60
N VAL A 71 15.34 -1.09 31.23
CA VAL A 71 16.66 -0.54 31.51
C VAL A 71 16.98 -0.71 32.99
N VAL A 72 18.14 -1.28 33.30
CA VAL A 72 18.64 -1.42 34.67
C VAL A 72 19.84 -0.50 34.84
N LEU A 73 19.75 0.43 35.76
CA LEU A 73 20.78 1.41 36.06
C LEU A 73 21.66 0.96 37.22
N THR A 74 22.96 1.13 37.06
CA THR A 74 23.86 1.11 38.20
C THR A 74 23.73 2.44 38.96
N GLN A 75 23.89 2.41 40.28
CA GLN A 75 23.70 3.53 41.18
C GLN A 75 24.51 4.76 40.66
N GLY A 76 23.83 5.86 40.42
CA GLY A 76 24.49 7.15 40.10
C GLY A 76 24.86 7.40 38.62
N GLN A 77 24.43 6.57 37.68
CA GLN A 77 24.71 6.81 36.24
C GLN A 77 23.52 7.45 35.52
N ASP A 78 23.77 8.61 34.92
CA ASP A 78 22.84 9.24 33.98
C ASP A 78 22.71 8.38 32.71
N THR A 79 21.50 8.26 32.23
CA THR A 79 21.22 7.49 31.00
C THR A 79 20.43 8.32 30.02
N VAL A 80 20.85 8.25 28.75
CA VAL A 80 20.15 8.89 27.64
C VAL A 80 19.54 7.81 26.76
N LEU A 81 18.25 7.92 26.52
CA LEU A 81 17.50 7.06 25.60
C LEU A 81 17.11 7.86 24.39
N ASP A 82 17.58 7.45 23.23
CA ASP A 82 17.15 7.97 21.94
C ASP A 82 16.04 7.09 21.38
N LYS A 83 14.88 7.68 21.11
CA LYS A 83 13.72 6.97 20.56
C LYS A 83 13.15 7.69 19.36
N THR A 84 12.85 6.94 18.32
CA THR A 84 12.17 7.47 17.13
C THR A 84 10.83 6.75 16.97
N ILE A 85 9.78 7.52 16.71
CA ILE A 85 8.43 7.02 16.42
C ILE A 85 7.90 7.68 15.15
N CYS A 86 6.89 7.07 14.54
CA CYS A 86 6.22 7.61 13.37
C CYS A 86 5.24 8.72 13.74
N TYR A 87 4.88 9.55 12.77
CA TYR A 87 3.83 10.55 12.94
C TYR A 87 2.51 9.90 13.38
N GLY A 88 1.93 10.48 14.44
CA GLY A 88 0.67 9.97 15.01
C GLY A 88 0.85 8.85 16.03
N GLU A 89 2.03 8.28 16.16
CA GLU A 89 2.33 7.33 17.23
C GLU A 89 2.62 8.03 18.56
N THR A 90 2.60 7.25 19.61
CA THR A 90 2.91 7.70 20.97
C THR A 90 3.94 6.78 21.60
N TYR A 91 4.76 7.34 22.47
CA TYR A 91 5.72 6.59 23.27
C TYR A 91 5.43 6.79 24.74
N SER A 92 5.25 5.69 25.47
CA SER A 92 5.02 5.74 26.93
C SER A 92 6.34 5.61 27.66
N TRP A 93 6.64 6.59 28.49
CA TRP A 93 7.87 6.66 29.26
C TRP A 93 7.56 7.14 30.68
N TYR A 94 7.88 6.34 31.69
CA TYR A 94 7.53 6.56 33.09
C TYR A 94 6.04 6.86 33.35
N GLY A 95 5.15 6.15 32.64
CA GLY A 95 3.71 6.36 32.78
C GLY A 95 3.16 7.62 32.11
N VAL A 96 4.04 8.43 31.50
CA VAL A 96 3.66 9.60 30.71
C VAL A 96 3.74 9.24 29.22
N THR A 97 2.74 9.63 28.46
CA THR A 97 2.68 9.38 27.03
C THR A 97 3.12 10.62 26.25
N TYR A 98 4.06 10.46 25.36
CA TYR A 98 4.66 11.51 24.55
C TYR A 98 4.32 11.28 23.07
N SER A 99 3.98 12.35 22.37
CA SER A 99 3.62 12.34 20.92
C SER A 99 4.35 13.42 20.13
N THR A 100 5.27 14.15 20.75
CA THR A 100 6.01 15.25 20.12
C THR A 100 7.51 15.04 20.28
N SER A 101 8.28 15.46 19.28
CA SER A 101 9.75 15.46 19.38
C SER A 101 10.20 16.39 20.50
N GLY A 102 11.18 15.93 21.28
CA GLY A 102 11.72 16.71 22.38
C GLY A 102 12.69 15.92 23.23
N THR A 103 13.35 16.62 24.12
CA THR A 103 14.16 16.03 25.19
C THR A 103 13.36 16.10 26.49
N TYR A 104 13.12 14.97 27.08
CA TYR A 104 12.37 14.83 28.32
C TYR A 104 13.30 14.24 29.37
N THR A 105 13.25 14.78 30.58
CA THR A 105 14.10 14.33 31.68
C THR A 105 13.24 13.90 32.84
N ASP A 106 13.62 12.77 33.46
CA ASP A 106 13.07 12.32 34.73
C ASP A 106 14.21 11.97 35.69
N SER A 107 14.01 12.18 36.96
CA SER A 107 14.97 11.83 38.00
C SER A 107 14.41 10.67 38.81
N LEU A 108 15.08 9.51 38.72
CA LEU A 108 14.77 8.38 39.60
C LEU A 108 15.42 8.60 40.94
N ASP A 109 14.63 9.10 41.92
CA ASP A 109 15.09 9.34 43.30
C ASP A 109 15.71 8.07 43.95
N ALA A 110 15.31 6.91 43.48
CA ALA A 110 15.82 5.63 44.03
C ALA A 110 17.25 5.31 43.62
N CYS A 111 17.71 5.72 42.43
CA CYS A 111 19.06 5.43 41.93
C CYS A 111 19.97 6.67 41.92
N GLY A 112 19.42 7.86 42.16
CA GLY A 112 20.16 9.13 42.07
C GLY A 112 20.67 9.49 40.68
N ALA A 113 20.09 8.89 39.63
CA ALA A 113 20.46 9.10 38.25
C ALA A 113 19.41 9.93 37.53
N THR A 114 19.85 10.75 36.57
CA THR A 114 18.97 11.47 35.63
C THR A 114 18.75 10.65 34.39
N MET A 115 17.49 10.41 34.06
CA MET A 115 17.11 9.77 32.81
C MET A 115 16.70 10.84 31.80
N THR A 116 17.22 10.72 30.60
CA THR A 116 16.89 11.62 29.50
C THR A 116 16.32 10.82 28.33
N LEU A 117 15.12 11.18 27.88
CA LEU A 117 14.53 10.66 26.65
C LEU A 117 14.68 11.73 25.56
N ASN A 118 15.39 11.42 24.50
CA ASN A 118 15.38 12.18 23.26
C ASN A 118 14.37 11.52 22.29
N LEU A 119 13.16 12.04 22.25
CA LEU A 119 12.13 11.53 21.36
C LEU A 119 12.17 12.26 20.02
N THR A 120 12.29 11.52 18.94
CA THR A 120 12.14 12.02 17.58
C THR A 120 10.84 11.48 17.00
N VAL A 121 9.91 12.36 16.65
CA VAL A 121 8.71 12.02 15.89
C VAL A 121 8.99 12.35 14.43
N LEU A 122 8.94 11.33 13.58
CA LEU A 122 9.17 11.51 12.15
C LEU A 122 8.01 12.30 11.52
N PRO A 123 8.29 13.07 10.46
CA PRO A 123 7.23 13.79 9.75
C PRO A 123 6.23 12.81 9.13
N GLN A 124 5.00 13.25 8.98
CA GLN A 124 3.96 12.45 8.29
C GLN A 124 4.42 12.10 6.88
N VAL A 125 4.43 10.81 6.56
CA VAL A 125 4.69 10.34 5.20
C VAL A 125 3.51 10.72 4.33
N GLN A 126 3.77 11.47 3.24
CA GLN A 126 2.71 11.90 2.33
C GLN A 126 2.23 10.72 1.49
N PRO A 127 0.92 10.58 1.31
CA PRO A 127 0.37 9.58 0.40
C PRO A 127 0.91 9.78 -1.01
N SER A 128 1.27 8.70 -1.67
CA SER A 128 1.67 8.72 -3.08
C SER A 128 0.51 8.30 -3.97
N VAL A 129 0.42 8.91 -5.15
CA VAL A 129 -0.56 8.56 -6.17
C VAL A 129 0.16 8.28 -7.47
N GLU A 130 -0.04 7.09 -7.99
CA GLU A 130 0.48 6.66 -9.28
C GLU A 130 -0.68 6.56 -10.27
N ASN A 131 -0.62 7.34 -11.35
CA ASN A 131 -1.61 7.30 -12.43
C ASN A 131 -0.98 6.63 -13.63
N VAL A 132 -1.52 5.50 -14.04
CA VAL A 132 -1.00 4.68 -15.14
C VAL A 132 -2.10 4.47 -16.17
N THR A 133 -1.75 4.61 -17.44
CA THR A 133 -2.64 4.28 -18.56
C THR A 133 -1.96 3.22 -19.42
N ILE A 134 -2.68 2.13 -19.70
CA ILE A 134 -2.21 1.04 -20.55
C ILE A 134 -3.20 0.78 -21.68
N CYS A 135 -2.72 0.14 -22.73
CA CYS A 135 -3.54 -0.23 -23.88
C CYS A 135 -4.45 -1.43 -23.57
N HIS A 136 -5.48 -1.59 -24.38
CA HIS A 136 -6.33 -2.77 -24.34
C HIS A 136 -5.50 -4.06 -24.49
N GLY A 137 -5.76 -5.02 -23.63
CA GLY A 137 -5.05 -6.32 -23.63
C GLY A 137 -3.73 -6.34 -22.88
N GLU A 138 -3.19 -5.19 -22.48
CA GLU A 138 -2.00 -5.12 -21.65
C GLU A 138 -2.31 -5.40 -20.17
N SER A 139 -1.27 -5.49 -19.39
CA SER A 139 -1.37 -5.67 -17.95
C SER A 139 -0.32 -4.83 -17.23
N TYR A 140 -0.68 -4.38 -16.04
CA TYR A 140 0.20 -3.63 -15.15
C TYR A 140 0.34 -4.35 -13.82
N THR A 141 1.58 -4.54 -13.35
CA THR A 141 1.84 -5.16 -12.05
C THR A 141 2.22 -4.09 -11.04
N TRP A 142 1.43 -3.97 -9.99
CA TRP A 142 1.66 -3.03 -8.91
C TRP A 142 1.58 -3.76 -7.56
N ASN A 143 2.57 -3.51 -6.71
CA ASN A 143 2.70 -4.14 -5.38
C ASN A 143 2.45 -5.67 -5.42
N GLY A 144 3.07 -6.36 -6.42
CA GLY A 144 2.97 -7.81 -6.59
C GLY A 144 1.66 -8.33 -7.17
N THR A 145 0.66 -7.46 -7.40
CA THR A 145 -0.63 -7.82 -8.01
C THR A 145 -0.69 -7.33 -9.46
N THR A 146 -1.12 -8.20 -10.36
CA THR A 146 -1.25 -7.87 -11.80
C THR A 146 -2.69 -7.52 -12.13
N TYR A 147 -2.88 -6.36 -12.72
CA TYR A 147 -4.17 -5.79 -13.14
C TYR A 147 -4.28 -5.79 -14.66
N ARG A 148 -5.48 -6.07 -15.18
CA ARG A 148 -5.80 -6.10 -16.62
C ARG A 148 -7.03 -5.25 -16.96
N SER A 149 -7.60 -4.59 -15.97
CA SER A 149 -8.76 -3.70 -16.10
C SER A 149 -8.53 -2.43 -15.31
N SER A 150 -9.22 -1.36 -15.68
CA SER A 150 -9.17 -0.10 -14.94
C SER A 150 -9.56 -0.32 -13.48
N VAL A 151 -8.74 0.23 -12.58
CA VAL A 151 -8.95 0.08 -11.13
C VAL A 151 -8.34 1.28 -10.41
N SER A 152 -8.96 1.67 -9.31
CA SER A 152 -8.35 2.52 -8.29
C SER A 152 -8.23 1.69 -7.01
N THR A 153 -7.01 1.52 -6.53
CA THR A 153 -6.72 0.69 -5.36
C THR A 153 -5.62 1.31 -4.51
N THR A 154 -5.59 0.96 -3.24
CA THR A 154 -4.62 1.47 -2.28
C THR A 154 -3.84 0.33 -1.64
N ALA A 155 -2.60 0.60 -1.26
CA ALA A 155 -1.78 -0.26 -0.43
C ALA A 155 -1.09 0.56 0.64
N THR A 156 -0.91 -0.03 1.82
CA THR A 156 -0.06 0.53 2.86
C THR A 156 1.34 -0.04 2.69
N LEU A 157 2.31 0.85 2.53
CA LEU A 157 3.72 0.50 2.30
C LEU A 157 4.58 1.20 3.35
N PRO A 158 5.53 0.48 3.98
CA PRO A 158 6.49 1.12 4.87
C PRO A 158 7.45 2.00 4.07
N ASP A 159 7.78 3.17 4.61
CA ASP A 159 8.86 4.01 4.09
C ASP A 159 10.24 3.48 4.51
N VAL A 160 11.30 4.22 4.18
CA VAL A 160 12.70 3.86 4.53
C VAL A 160 12.95 3.83 6.05
N ASN A 161 12.10 4.43 6.85
CA ASN A 161 12.17 4.47 8.31
C ASN A 161 11.21 3.46 8.96
N GLY A 162 10.47 2.69 8.17
CA GLY A 162 9.48 1.73 8.64
C GLY A 162 8.11 2.35 8.97
N CYS A 163 7.90 3.63 8.66
CA CYS A 163 6.61 4.28 8.88
C CYS A 163 5.67 4.03 7.71
N ASP A 164 4.43 3.70 8.01
CA ASP A 164 3.44 3.38 7.00
C ASP A 164 3.01 4.61 6.20
N SER A 165 2.96 4.45 4.89
CA SER A 165 2.38 5.41 3.95
C SER A 165 1.33 4.75 3.08
N VAL A 166 0.34 5.52 2.64
CA VAL A 166 -0.67 5.03 1.71
C VAL A 166 -0.23 5.35 0.29
N ALA A 167 -0.06 4.31 -0.51
CA ALA A 167 0.13 4.43 -1.96
C ALA A 167 -1.20 4.13 -2.67
N THR A 168 -1.54 4.91 -3.67
CA THR A 168 -2.74 4.74 -4.49
C THR A 168 -2.34 4.51 -5.94
N LEU A 169 -2.83 3.45 -6.55
CA LEU A 169 -2.77 3.24 -7.99
C LEU A 169 -4.12 3.62 -8.62
N ASN A 170 -4.07 4.48 -9.62
CA ASN A 170 -5.17 4.73 -10.55
C ASN A 170 -4.76 4.19 -11.90
N LEU A 171 -5.19 2.98 -12.22
CA LEU A 171 -4.93 2.36 -13.51
C LEU A 171 -6.12 2.60 -14.45
N THR A 172 -5.82 3.12 -15.64
CA THR A 172 -6.76 3.25 -16.74
C THR A 172 -6.35 2.29 -17.84
N VAL A 173 -7.23 1.39 -18.20
CA VAL A 173 -7.08 0.53 -19.39
C VAL A 173 -7.93 1.13 -20.49
N LEU A 174 -7.29 1.53 -21.59
CA LEU A 174 -7.98 2.12 -22.73
C LEU A 174 -8.85 1.08 -23.43
N PRO A 175 -9.96 1.48 -24.06
CA PRO A 175 -10.78 0.59 -24.86
C PRO A 175 -9.99 -0.04 -26.02
N ALA A 176 -10.46 -1.18 -26.52
CA ALA A 176 -9.93 -1.74 -27.75
C ALA A 176 -10.07 -0.73 -28.91
N PRO A 177 -9.10 -0.69 -29.85
CA PRO A 177 -9.22 0.13 -31.02
C PRO A 177 -10.43 -0.28 -31.86
N ILE A 178 -11.04 0.71 -32.52
CA ILE A 178 -12.01 0.47 -33.57
C ILE A 178 -11.28 -0.13 -34.76
N ILE A 179 -11.67 -1.30 -35.23
CA ILE A 179 -11.09 -1.90 -36.43
C ILE A 179 -11.99 -1.55 -37.60
N LEU A 180 -11.43 -0.88 -38.59
CA LEU A 180 -12.13 -0.49 -39.82
C LEU A 180 -11.42 -1.13 -41.03
N GLU A 181 -12.17 -1.90 -41.81
CA GLU A 181 -11.69 -2.44 -43.09
C GLU A 181 -12.46 -1.78 -44.23
N THR A 182 -11.71 -1.19 -45.18
CA THR A 182 -12.26 -0.55 -46.36
C THR A 182 -11.82 -1.34 -47.58
N ASN A 183 -12.78 -1.86 -48.32
CA ASN A 183 -12.55 -2.56 -49.58
C ASN A 183 -13.25 -1.78 -50.71
N GLU A 184 -12.47 -1.12 -51.58
CA GLU A 184 -12.98 -0.26 -52.63
C GLU A 184 -12.45 -0.65 -54.00
N THR A 185 -13.24 -0.35 -55.02
CA THR A 185 -12.86 -0.53 -56.44
C THR A 185 -13.16 0.71 -57.21
N ILE A 186 -12.16 1.21 -57.94
CA ILE A 186 -12.29 2.40 -58.84
C ILE A 186 -11.85 2.05 -60.25
N CYS A 187 -12.27 2.85 -61.26
CA CYS A 187 -11.82 2.70 -62.63
C CYS A 187 -10.43 3.29 -62.84
N HIS A 188 -9.74 2.83 -63.89
CA HIS A 188 -8.46 3.39 -64.29
C HIS A 188 -8.59 4.86 -64.61
N GLY A 189 -7.78 5.71 -63.97
CA GLY A 189 -7.81 7.18 -64.08
C GLY A 189 -8.62 7.87 -62.99
N ASP A 190 -9.44 7.15 -62.21
CA ASP A 190 -10.12 7.70 -61.06
C ASP A 190 -9.20 7.81 -59.85
N THR A 191 -9.67 8.51 -58.84
CA THR A 191 -8.96 8.73 -57.58
C THR A 191 -9.84 8.37 -56.37
N TYR A 192 -9.24 7.86 -55.31
CA TYR A 192 -9.92 7.59 -54.06
C TYR A 192 -9.18 8.26 -52.89
N THR A 193 -9.87 9.11 -52.15
CA THR A 193 -9.32 9.74 -50.95
C THR A 193 -9.77 8.95 -49.71
N TRP A 194 -8.82 8.39 -48.99
CA TRP A 194 -9.09 7.55 -47.82
C TRP A 194 -9.10 8.35 -46.52
N ILE A 195 -9.41 7.69 -45.43
CA ILE A 195 -9.52 8.25 -44.07
C ILE A 195 -8.21 8.89 -43.55
N ASP A 196 -7.05 8.49 -44.07
CA ASP A 196 -5.74 9.08 -43.80
C ASP A 196 -5.52 10.44 -44.44
N GLY A 197 -6.48 10.90 -45.28
CA GLY A 197 -6.41 12.15 -46.05
C GLY A 197 -5.59 12.03 -47.32
N VAL A 198 -5.05 10.87 -47.64
CA VAL A 198 -4.26 10.62 -48.84
C VAL A 198 -5.15 10.19 -50.00
N THR A 199 -4.82 10.65 -51.21
CA THR A 199 -5.50 10.27 -52.44
C THR A 199 -4.70 9.21 -53.19
N TYR A 200 -5.36 8.10 -53.50
CA TYR A 200 -4.77 6.93 -54.16
C TYR A 200 -5.29 6.80 -55.61
N GLN A 201 -4.41 6.43 -56.53
CA GLN A 201 -4.71 6.21 -57.97
C GLN A 201 -4.30 4.81 -58.43
N HIS A 202 -3.69 4.02 -57.53
CA HIS A 202 -3.20 2.69 -57.82
C HIS A 202 -3.74 1.71 -56.78
N SER A 203 -3.84 0.44 -57.20
CA SER A 203 -4.25 -0.60 -56.27
C SER A 203 -3.30 -0.69 -55.07
N VAL A 204 -3.85 -0.76 -53.87
CA VAL A 204 -3.13 -1.00 -52.61
C VAL A 204 -3.85 -2.13 -51.86
N SER A 205 -3.11 -2.92 -51.13
CA SER A 205 -3.67 -4.02 -50.34
C SER A 205 -3.03 -4.04 -48.95
N GLY A 206 -3.88 -4.09 -47.92
CA GLY A 206 -3.43 -4.15 -46.55
C GLY A 206 -2.71 -2.90 -46.06
N LEU A 207 -3.02 -1.71 -46.64
CA LEU A 207 -2.48 -0.45 -46.12
C LEU A 207 -3.12 -0.13 -44.80
N VAL A 208 -2.30 0.04 -43.74
CA VAL A 208 -2.76 0.29 -42.39
C VAL A 208 -2.58 1.78 -42.05
N TYR A 209 -3.60 2.36 -41.43
CA TYR A 209 -3.59 3.68 -40.84
C TYR A 209 -4.05 3.60 -39.39
N GLU A 210 -3.22 4.08 -38.48
CA GLU A 210 -3.44 4.02 -37.05
C GLU A 210 -3.61 5.41 -36.47
N VAL A 211 -4.58 5.57 -35.57
CA VAL A 211 -4.82 6.81 -34.86
C VAL A 211 -4.73 6.50 -33.36
N PRO A 212 -3.70 6.98 -32.67
CA PRO A 212 -3.56 6.74 -31.24
C PRO A 212 -4.55 7.59 -30.44
N TYR A 213 -4.85 7.15 -29.22
CA TYR A 213 -5.47 8.01 -28.21
C TYR A 213 -4.52 9.17 -27.87
N ALA A 214 -5.07 10.38 -27.72
CA ALA A 214 -4.29 11.57 -27.46
C ALA A 214 -3.33 11.41 -26.27
N GLY A 215 -2.03 11.64 -26.51
CA GLY A 215 -0.99 11.56 -25.51
C GLY A 215 -0.57 10.14 -25.12
N THR A 216 -0.98 9.12 -25.86
CA THR A 216 -0.62 7.71 -25.65
C THR A 216 -0.06 7.08 -26.93
N GLN A 217 0.47 5.88 -26.81
CA GLN A 217 0.87 5.02 -27.94
C GLN A 217 -0.19 3.94 -28.26
N CYS A 218 -1.34 4.00 -27.59
CA CYS A 218 -2.40 3.03 -27.80
C CYS A 218 -3.32 3.47 -28.91
N ASP A 219 -3.63 2.61 -29.84
CA ASP A 219 -4.50 2.94 -30.96
C ASP A 219 -5.96 3.05 -30.54
N SER A 220 -6.62 4.10 -30.99
CA SER A 220 -8.07 4.30 -30.89
C SER A 220 -8.79 3.80 -32.14
N LEU A 221 -8.07 3.79 -33.26
CA LEU A 221 -8.54 3.31 -34.56
C LEU A 221 -7.40 2.61 -35.29
N VAL A 222 -7.67 1.46 -35.85
CA VAL A 222 -6.82 0.77 -36.82
C VAL A 222 -7.64 0.55 -38.08
N ALA A 223 -7.31 1.27 -39.13
CA ALA A 223 -7.99 1.21 -40.43
C ALA A 223 -7.11 0.47 -41.43
N THR A 224 -7.72 -0.41 -42.24
CA THR A 224 -7.04 -1.12 -43.33
C THR A 224 -7.73 -0.81 -44.65
N LEU A 225 -6.96 -0.40 -45.67
CA LEU A 225 -7.44 -0.17 -47.02
C LEU A 225 -7.00 -1.28 -47.97
N ASN A 226 -7.96 -1.82 -48.71
CA ASN A 226 -7.77 -2.64 -49.89
C ASN A 226 -8.45 -1.92 -51.05
N LEU A 227 -7.68 -1.29 -51.95
CA LEU A 227 -8.15 -0.59 -53.13
C LEU A 227 -7.77 -1.36 -54.38
N THR A 228 -8.74 -1.62 -55.22
CA THR A 228 -8.55 -2.24 -56.54
C THR A 228 -8.79 -1.18 -57.64
N VAL A 229 -7.85 -1.03 -58.54
CA VAL A 229 -7.98 -0.16 -59.73
C VAL A 229 -8.06 -1.01 -60.99
#